data_cffd1f9cb27d172223d39f31f3f78a0e
#
_entry.id   cffd1f9cb27d172223d39f31f3f78a0e
#
_cell.length_a   1.000
_cell.length_b   1.000
_cell.length_c   1.000
_cell.angle_alpha   90.00
_cell.angle_beta   90.00
_cell.angle_gamma   90.00
#
_symmetry.space_group_name_H-M   'P 1'
#
loop_
_entity.id
_entity.type
_entity.pdbx_description
1 polymer ?
#
loop_
_entity_poly.entity_id
_entity_poly.type
_entity_poly.pdbx_seq_one_letter_code
_entity_poly.pdbx_strand_id
1 'polypeptide(L)'
;MKTILDLHNIYYSYHTSHGETRALSNLSFSLAPGEFAAVVGPSGCGKSSLICGLMKPQTGEILLNGEPVLGNSPQIGYMLQHDHLFEWRTIYRNILLGPEISHTLNKEIREKAKSMLTQYGLKSFIHARPSQLSGGMRQRAALIRTLLPEPELLLLDEPFSALDYQTRLTVSDDIGQILRHSGKTALLVTHDLSEAISLSDRIIVLSRRPATVSTIIPVTFSLEHDTPLNRRNAPEFKTYFNQLWKELNQNETLA
;
A
#
# COMPACT_ATOMS: atom_id res chain seq x y z
N MET A 1 21.52 -5.68 -7.40
CA MET A 1 20.94 -4.44 -6.83
C MET A 1 20.51 -4.74 -5.40
N LYS A 2 20.60 -3.79 -4.49
CA LYS A 2 20.07 -3.98 -3.12
C LYS A 2 18.55 -4.02 -3.21
N THR A 3 17.92 -5.07 -2.67
CA THR A 3 16.46 -5.22 -2.57
C THR A 3 16.02 -4.99 -1.14
N ILE A 4 14.86 -4.40 -0.93
CA ILE A 4 14.25 -4.26 0.40
C ILE A 4 13.20 -5.34 0.64
N LEU A 5 12.38 -5.62 -0.35
CA LEU A 5 11.41 -6.71 -0.33
C LEU A 5 11.71 -7.67 -1.46
N ASP A 6 11.70 -8.96 -1.16
CA ASP A 6 11.94 -10.01 -2.15
C ASP A 6 11.01 -11.19 -1.92
N LEU A 7 10.25 -11.55 -2.96
CA LEU A 7 9.35 -12.70 -2.98
C LEU A 7 9.91 -13.73 -3.93
N HIS A 8 10.19 -14.94 -3.43
CA HIS A 8 10.75 -16.04 -4.20
C HIS A 8 9.82 -17.23 -4.27
N ASN A 9 9.34 -17.54 -5.48
CA ASN A 9 8.57 -18.76 -5.79
C ASN A 9 7.43 -19.02 -4.80
N ILE A 10 6.62 -17.99 -4.54
CA ILE A 10 5.53 -18.07 -3.56
C ILE A 10 4.39 -18.89 -4.12
N TYR A 11 3.99 -19.91 -3.35
CA TYR A 11 2.78 -20.69 -3.56
C TYR A 11 1.88 -20.58 -2.34
N TYR A 12 0.59 -20.38 -2.58
CA TYR A 12 -0.40 -20.31 -1.52
C TYR A 12 -1.76 -20.80 -1.96
N SER A 13 -2.40 -21.62 -1.13
CA SER A 13 -3.76 -22.12 -1.32
C SER A 13 -4.62 -21.85 -0.08
N TYR A 14 -5.86 -21.48 -0.31
CA TYR A 14 -6.87 -21.46 0.75
C TYR A 14 -7.47 -22.87 0.91
N HIS A 15 -7.56 -23.31 2.16
CA HIS A 15 -8.23 -24.54 2.53
C HIS A 15 -9.59 -24.20 3.16
N THR A 16 -10.67 -24.70 2.57
CA THR A 16 -12.02 -24.53 3.09
C THR A 16 -12.67 -25.90 3.27
N SER A 17 -13.83 -25.95 3.94
CA SER A 17 -14.62 -27.19 4.05
C SER A 17 -15.07 -27.75 2.69
N HIS A 18 -15.02 -26.95 1.64
CA HIS A 18 -15.43 -27.32 0.27
C HIS A 18 -14.24 -27.68 -0.64
N GLY A 19 -13.01 -27.64 -0.14
CA GLY A 19 -11.81 -28.00 -0.89
C GLY A 19 -10.69 -26.99 -0.82
N GLU A 20 -9.66 -27.26 -1.63
CA GLU A 20 -8.47 -26.40 -1.78
C GLU A 20 -8.65 -25.47 -2.98
N THR A 21 -8.38 -24.19 -2.79
CA THR A 21 -8.36 -23.19 -3.86
C THR A 21 -6.96 -22.59 -3.95
N ARG A 22 -6.23 -22.93 -5.01
CA ARG A 22 -4.90 -22.37 -5.26
C ARG A 22 -5.04 -20.89 -5.60
N ALA A 23 -4.46 -20.04 -4.77
CA ALA A 23 -4.54 -18.58 -4.89
C ALA A 23 -3.35 -17.98 -5.61
N LEU A 24 -2.13 -18.42 -5.25
CA LEU A 24 -0.86 -17.98 -5.84
C LEU A 24 -0.07 -19.18 -6.33
N SER A 25 0.63 -19.02 -7.44
CA SER A 25 1.49 -20.05 -8.03
C SER A 25 2.75 -19.38 -8.58
N ASN A 26 3.90 -19.76 -8.03
CA ASN A 26 5.21 -19.27 -8.49
C ASN A 26 5.28 -17.71 -8.57
N LEU A 27 4.74 -17.02 -7.56
CA LEU A 27 4.79 -15.57 -7.53
C LEU A 27 6.18 -15.12 -7.07
N SER A 28 6.88 -14.37 -7.93
CA SER A 28 8.21 -13.84 -7.65
C SER A 28 8.34 -12.41 -8.16
N PHE A 29 8.74 -11.50 -7.28
CA PHE A 29 9.14 -10.13 -7.61
C PHE A 29 9.90 -9.50 -6.45
N SER A 30 10.61 -8.42 -6.71
CA SER A 30 11.36 -7.69 -5.68
C SER A 30 11.13 -6.20 -5.77
N LEU A 31 11.38 -5.47 -4.68
CA LEU A 31 11.37 -4.01 -4.63
C LEU A 31 12.73 -3.46 -4.22
N ALA A 32 13.14 -2.37 -4.87
CA ALA A 32 14.32 -1.61 -4.49
C ALA A 32 14.01 -0.61 -3.35
N PRO A 33 15.01 -0.21 -2.53
CA PRO A 33 14.82 0.85 -1.55
C PRO A 33 14.36 2.16 -2.20
N GLY A 34 13.35 2.81 -1.61
CA GLY A 34 12.79 4.07 -2.10
C GLY A 34 11.84 3.92 -3.29
N GLU A 35 11.63 2.71 -3.80
CA GLU A 35 10.72 2.44 -4.90
C GLU A 35 9.26 2.49 -4.45
N PHE A 36 8.38 3.12 -5.23
CA PHE A 36 6.94 3.01 -5.08
C PHE A 36 6.40 2.09 -6.19
N ALA A 37 6.10 0.84 -5.85
CA ALA A 37 5.51 -0.12 -6.78
C ALA A 37 4.01 -0.32 -6.53
N ALA A 38 3.26 -0.67 -7.58
CA ALA A 38 1.88 -1.11 -7.45
C ALA A 38 1.73 -2.56 -7.89
N VAL A 39 0.86 -3.30 -7.22
CA VAL A 39 0.40 -4.64 -7.62
C VAL A 39 -1.06 -4.54 -8.02
N VAL A 40 -1.35 -4.83 -9.28
CA VAL A 40 -2.71 -4.90 -9.81
C VAL A 40 -3.06 -6.33 -10.22
N GLY A 41 -4.30 -6.72 -10.03
CA GLY A 41 -4.77 -8.07 -10.39
C GLY A 41 -6.00 -8.48 -9.60
N PRO A 42 -6.57 -9.65 -9.87
CA PRO A 42 -7.80 -10.11 -9.26
C PRO A 42 -7.78 -10.08 -7.73
N SER A 43 -8.89 -9.65 -7.13
CA SER A 43 -9.03 -9.57 -5.68
C SER A 43 -9.06 -10.95 -5.01
N GLY A 44 -8.70 -10.99 -3.71
CA GLY A 44 -8.86 -12.16 -2.86
C GLY A 44 -7.81 -13.26 -3.05
N CYS A 45 -6.66 -13.01 -3.69
CA CYS A 45 -5.56 -13.99 -3.72
C CYS A 45 -4.58 -13.88 -2.53
N GLY A 46 -4.89 -13.08 -1.50
CA GLY A 46 -4.09 -13.03 -0.26
C GLY A 46 -2.77 -12.27 -0.37
N LYS A 47 -2.58 -11.46 -1.42
CA LYS A 47 -1.34 -10.70 -1.67
C LYS A 47 -0.86 -9.92 -0.46
N SER A 48 -1.69 -9.02 0.03
CA SER A 48 -1.36 -8.14 1.14
C SER A 48 -1.08 -8.91 2.43
N SER A 49 -1.93 -9.90 2.75
CA SER A 49 -1.80 -10.72 3.96
C SER A 49 -0.52 -11.55 3.99
N LEU A 50 -0.05 -12.03 2.83
CA LEU A 50 1.22 -12.73 2.72
C LEU A 50 2.41 -11.79 2.90
N ILE A 51 2.40 -10.64 2.21
CA ILE A 51 3.52 -9.68 2.23
C ILE A 51 3.71 -9.08 3.63
N CYS A 52 2.61 -8.81 4.36
CA CYS A 52 2.72 -8.29 5.74
C CYS A 52 2.99 -9.37 6.80
N GLY A 53 3.17 -10.62 6.39
CA GLY A 53 3.48 -11.73 7.30
C GLY A 53 2.29 -12.27 8.10
N LEU A 54 1.05 -11.80 7.85
CA LEU A 54 -0.16 -12.34 8.50
C LEU A 54 -0.47 -13.77 8.04
N MET A 55 -0.02 -14.13 6.85
CA MET A 55 -0.14 -15.48 6.30
C MET A 55 1.24 -15.98 5.88
N LYS A 56 1.52 -17.24 6.17
CA LYS A 56 2.77 -17.88 5.76
C LYS A 56 2.57 -18.57 4.40
N PRO A 57 3.47 -18.38 3.42
CA PRO A 57 3.41 -19.12 2.16
C PRO A 57 3.57 -20.62 2.42
N GLN A 58 2.94 -21.45 1.59
CA GLN A 58 3.09 -22.92 1.66
C GLN A 58 4.47 -23.34 1.18
N THR A 59 4.95 -22.70 0.12
CA THR A 59 6.33 -22.85 -0.37
C THR A 59 6.84 -21.49 -0.84
N GLY A 60 8.15 -21.36 -0.96
CA GLY A 60 8.82 -20.10 -1.26
C GLY A 60 9.11 -19.30 0.00
N GLU A 61 9.69 -18.14 -0.17
CA GLU A 61 10.09 -17.27 0.94
C GLU A 61 9.84 -15.80 0.61
N ILE A 62 9.54 -15.02 1.65
CA ILE A 62 9.39 -13.57 1.59
C ILE A 62 10.47 -12.99 2.49
N LEU A 63 11.35 -12.19 1.89
CA LEU A 63 12.47 -11.57 2.59
C LEU A 63 12.27 -10.05 2.66
N LEU A 64 12.56 -9.47 3.83
CA LEU A 64 12.68 -8.03 4.03
C LEU A 64 14.13 -7.74 4.42
N ASN A 65 14.85 -6.95 3.61
CA ASN A 65 16.31 -6.73 3.77
C ASN A 65 17.13 -8.02 3.84
N GLY A 66 16.71 -9.08 3.16
CA GLY A 66 17.36 -10.38 3.19
C GLY A 66 16.99 -11.28 4.37
N GLU A 67 16.16 -10.81 5.30
CA GLU A 67 15.69 -11.59 6.44
C GLU A 67 14.25 -12.08 6.21
N PRO A 68 13.92 -13.33 6.55
CA PRO A 68 12.58 -13.87 6.39
C PRO A 68 11.52 -13.07 7.15
N VAL A 69 10.40 -12.73 6.48
CA VAL A 69 9.24 -12.11 7.13
C VAL A 69 8.48 -13.19 7.90
N LEU A 70 8.64 -13.19 9.22
CA LEU A 70 7.98 -14.13 10.13
C LEU A 70 6.97 -13.37 11.01
N GLY A 71 5.68 -13.50 10.71
CA GLY A 71 4.64 -12.82 11.47
C GLY A 71 4.65 -11.30 11.31
N ASN A 72 4.14 -10.59 12.31
CA ASN A 72 4.04 -9.14 12.28
C ASN A 72 5.44 -8.50 12.46
N SER A 73 6.01 -7.96 11.39
CA SER A 73 7.28 -7.25 11.44
C SER A 73 7.05 -5.76 11.72
N PRO A 74 7.72 -5.16 12.73
CA PRO A 74 7.65 -3.72 12.99
C PRO A 74 8.27 -2.88 11.86
N GLN A 75 9.04 -3.50 10.97
CA GLN A 75 9.63 -2.86 9.80
C GLN A 75 8.61 -2.67 8.67
N ILE A 76 7.44 -3.31 8.74
CA ILE A 76 6.36 -3.18 7.75
C ILE A 76 5.23 -2.35 8.34
N GLY A 77 5.00 -1.17 7.76
CA GLY A 77 3.82 -0.38 8.03
C GLY A 77 2.66 -0.85 7.15
N TYR A 78 1.60 -1.38 7.74
CA TYR A 78 0.46 -1.88 7.00
C TYR A 78 -0.73 -0.93 7.11
N MET A 79 -1.12 -0.33 5.99
CA MET A 79 -2.32 0.49 5.86
C MET A 79 -3.42 -0.34 5.20
N LEU A 80 -4.45 -0.62 5.95
CA LEU A 80 -5.59 -1.44 5.54
C LEU A 80 -6.57 -0.65 4.66
N GLN A 81 -7.46 -1.35 3.97
CA GLN A 81 -8.51 -0.82 3.12
C GLN A 81 -9.41 0.22 3.82
N HIS A 82 -9.71 0.01 5.08
CA HIS A 82 -10.41 0.97 5.95
C HIS A 82 -9.42 1.61 6.91
N ASP A 83 -9.76 2.80 7.39
CA ASP A 83 -8.88 3.56 8.31
C ASP A 83 -8.66 2.85 9.66
N HIS A 84 -9.61 2.03 10.11
CA HIS A 84 -9.58 1.30 11.38
C HIS A 84 -9.13 2.18 12.56
N LEU A 85 -9.57 3.43 12.59
CA LEU A 85 -9.39 4.30 13.72
C LEU A 85 -10.38 3.90 14.82
N PHE A 86 -9.92 3.87 16.06
CA PHE A 86 -10.78 3.57 17.20
C PHE A 86 -11.65 4.76 17.55
N GLU A 87 -12.97 4.64 17.43
CA GLU A 87 -13.94 5.70 17.64
C GLU A 87 -13.93 6.25 19.08
N TRP A 88 -13.53 5.46 20.08
CA TRP A 88 -13.42 5.87 21.49
C TRP A 88 -12.11 6.58 21.82
N ARG A 89 -11.17 6.68 20.87
CA ARG A 89 -9.91 7.40 21.01
C ARG A 89 -9.95 8.71 20.24
N THR A 90 -9.20 9.71 20.71
CA THR A 90 -8.91 10.89 19.90
C THR A 90 -8.00 10.54 18.74
N ILE A 91 -7.93 11.40 17.72
CA ILE A 91 -7.01 11.24 16.58
C ILE A 91 -5.56 11.11 17.07
N TYR A 92 -5.14 11.98 17.99
CA TYR A 92 -3.80 11.88 18.56
C TYR A 92 -3.52 10.53 19.24
N ARG A 93 -4.46 10.02 20.01
CA ARG A 93 -4.31 8.70 20.66
C ARG A 93 -4.36 7.55 19.66
N ASN A 94 -5.12 7.67 18.57
CA ASN A 94 -5.09 6.69 17.50
C ASN A 94 -3.71 6.62 16.83
N ILE A 95 -3.09 7.78 16.58
CA ILE A 95 -1.76 7.85 15.97
C ILE A 95 -0.68 7.25 16.86
N LEU A 96 -0.77 7.44 18.17
CA LEU A 96 0.19 6.91 19.15
C LEU A 96 0.02 5.40 19.44
N LEU A 97 -0.98 4.74 18.87
CA LEU A 97 -1.33 3.35 19.20
C LEU A 97 -0.17 2.38 19.01
N GLY A 98 0.55 2.45 17.88
CA GLY A 98 1.70 1.57 17.62
C GLY A 98 2.79 1.70 18.68
N PRO A 99 3.31 2.91 18.93
CA PRO A 99 4.26 3.14 20.02
C PRO A 99 3.75 2.80 21.43
N GLU A 100 2.44 2.95 21.71
CA GLU A 100 1.86 2.50 22.98
C GLU A 100 1.94 0.97 23.13
N ILE A 101 1.58 0.21 22.08
CA ILE A 101 1.61 -1.26 22.10
C ILE A 101 3.03 -1.81 22.18
N SER A 102 3.97 -1.20 21.44
CA SER A 102 5.38 -1.61 21.44
C SER A 102 6.18 -1.11 22.65
N HIS A 103 5.55 -0.38 23.57
CA HIS A 103 6.19 0.22 24.73
C HIS A 103 7.37 1.16 24.41
N THR A 104 7.37 1.75 23.21
CA THR A 104 8.42 2.68 22.74
C THR A 104 8.02 4.15 22.92
N LEU A 105 6.83 4.44 23.44
CA LEU A 105 6.28 5.77 23.54
C LEU A 105 7.10 6.66 24.49
N ASN A 106 7.75 7.66 23.93
CA ASN A 106 8.56 8.65 24.64
C ASN A 106 8.17 10.09 24.26
N LYS A 107 8.88 11.08 24.79
CA LYS A 107 8.63 12.51 24.50
C LYS A 107 8.88 12.86 23.04
N GLU A 108 9.90 12.31 22.44
CA GLU A 108 10.29 12.54 21.04
C GLU A 108 9.21 12.07 20.08
N ILE A 109 8.71 10.83 20.26
CA ILE A 109 7.63 10.26 19.46
C ILE A 109 6.33 11.09 19.59
N ARG A 110 6.05 11.62 20.78
CA ARG A 110 4.88 12.50 21.01
C ARG A 110 5.00 13.81 20.25
N GLU A 111 6.17 14.43 20.23
CA GLU A 111 6.39 15.68 19.48
C GLU A 111 6.40 15.39 17.98
N LYS A 112 6.98 14.29 17.53
CA LYS A 112 6.92 13.84 16.13
C LYS A 112 5.48 13.64 15.67
N ALA A 113 4.64 12.98 16.46
CA ALA A 113 3.23 12.79 16.14
C ALA A 113 2.48 14.12 15.96
N LYS A 114 2.75 15.13 16.82
CA LYS A 114 2.17 16.47 16.68
C LYS A 114 2.68 17.19 15.44
N SER A 115 3.97 17.07 15.13
CA SER A 115 4.58 17.61 13.93
C SER A 115 3.93 17.03 12.67
N MET A 116 3.78 15.70 12.62
CA MET A 116 3.11 15.02 11.51
C MET A 116 1.66 15.46 11.38
N LEU A 117 0.91 15.56 12.48
CA LEU A 117 -0.47 16.07 12.46
C LEU A 117 -0.56 17.48 11.86
N THR A 118 0.43 18.32 12.15
CA THR A 118 0.50 19.67 11.59
C THR A 118 0.84 19.63 10.09
N GLN A 119 1.85 18.87 9.72
CA GLN A 119 2.31 18.71 8.32
C GLN A 119 1.21 18.15 7.42
N TYR A 120 0.39 17.22 7.92
CA TYR A 120 -0.69 16.57 7.17
C TYR A 120 -2.06 17.28 7.32
N GLY A 121 -2.08 18.52 7.83
CA GLY A 121 -3.28 19.37 7.89
C GLY A 121 -4.31 18.95 8.94
N LEU A 122 -3.89 18.19 9.96
CA LEU A 122 -4.79 17.68 11.02
C LEU A 122 -4.56 18.34 12.39
N LYS A 123 -3.80 19.44 12.46
CA LYS A 123 -3.46 20.13 13.70
C LYS A 123 -4.69 20.49 14.54
N SER A 124 -5.75 21.01 13.92
CA SER A 124 -6.98 21.42 14.60
C SER A 124 -7.83 20.24 15.09
N PHE A 125 -7.51 19.01 14.67
CA PHE A 125 -8.27 17.80 14.97
C PHE A 125 -7.54 16.86 15.93
N ILE A 126 -6.49 17.31 16.60
CA ILE A 126 -5.69 16.51 17.56
C ILE A 126 -6.56 15.86 18.62
N HIS A 127 -7.54 16.60 19.17
CA HIS A 127 -8.43 16.14 20.22
C HIS A 127 -9.78 15.62 19.71
N ALA A 128 -10.03 15.71 18.39
CA ALA A 128 -11.25 15.20 17.77
C ALA A 128 -11.28 13.66 17.79
N ARG A 129 -12.47 13.09 17.63
CA ARG A 129 -12.71 11.66 17.43
C ARG A 129 -12.87 11.37 15.93
N PRO A 130 -12.66 10.12 15.47
CA PRO A 130 -12.79 9.76 14.05
C PRO A 130 -14.13 10.16 13.43
N SER A 131 -15.24 10.03 14.15
CA SER A 131 -16.58 10.43 13.70
C SER A 131 -16.73 11.93 13.36
N GLN A 132 -15.81 12.77 13.81
CA GLN A 132 -15.80 14.22 13.56
C GLN A 132 -14.96 14.60 12.32
N LEU A 133 -14.32 13.62 11.65
CA LEU A 133 -13.45 13.82 10.52
C LEU A 133 -14.12 13.37 9.21
N SER A 134 -13.78 14.04 8.11
CA SER A 134 -14.12 13.53 6.77
C SER A 134 -13.36 12.23 6.46
N GLY A 135 -13.82 11.46 5.47
CA GLY A 135 -13.16 10.23 5.03
C GLY A 135 -11.67 10.44 4.68
N GLY A 136 -11.36 11.49 3.92
CA GLY A 136 -9.98 11.83 3.57
C GLY A 136 -9.12 12.24 4.77
N MET A 137 -9.69 12.94 5.75
CA MET A 137 -8.99 13.26 7.00
C MET A 137 -8.71 11.99 7.82
N ARG A 138 -9.63 11.04 7.87
CA ARG A 138 -9.42 9.74 8.52
C ARG A 138 -8.33 8.94 7.83
N GLN A 139 -8.28 8.90 6.50
CA GLN A 139 -7.22 8.23 5.76
C GLN A 139 -5.85 8.86 6.02
N ARG A 140 -5.75 10.20 6.07
CA ARG A 140 -4.51 10.87 6.48
C ARG A 140 -4.10 10.54 7.92
N ALA A 141 -5.03 10.46 8.85
CA ALA A 141 -4.74 10.05 10.22
C ALA A 141 -4.26 8.59 10.31
N ALA A 142 -4.86 7.67 9.53
CA ALA A 142 -4.43 6.28 9.40
C ALA A 142 -3.02 6.18 8.82
N LEU A 143 -2.71 6.98 7.79
CA LEU A 143 -1.35 7.06 7.22
C LEU A 143 -0.33 7.54 8.26
N ILE A 144 -0.63 8.61 9.01
CA ILE A 144 0.27 9.10 10.08
C ILE A 144 0.52 8.00 11.13
N ARG A 145 -0.54 7.27 11.54
CA ARG A 145 -0.41 6.13 12.47
C ARG A 145 0.54 5.06 11.93
N THR A 146 0.47 4.79 10.64
CA THR A 146 1.30 3.80 9.97
C THR A 146 2.75 4.28 9.79
N LEU A 147 2.96 5.58 9.53
CA LEU A 147 4.28 6.17 9.31
C LEU A 147 5.03 6.49 10.61
N LEU A 148 4.33 6.76 11.71
CA LEU A 148 4.95 7.21 12.97
C LEU A 148 6.02 6.26 13.51
N PRO A 149 5.87 4.91 13.41
CA PRO A 149 6.89 3.96 13.81
C PRO A 149 8.12 3.90 12.86
N GLU A 150 8.14 4.69 11.77
CA GLU A 150 9.21 4.72 10.77
C GLU A 150 9.48 3.36 10.09
N PRO A 151 8.46 2.71 9.54
CA PRO A 151 8.67 1.45 8.85
C PRO A 151 9.61 1.62 7.65
N GLU A 152 10.27 0.54 7.26
CA GLU A 152 11.14 0.49 6.09
C GLU A 152 10.33 0.24 4.80
N LEU A 153 9.27 -0.55 4.91
CA LEU A 153 8.32 -0.84 3.85
C LEU A 153 6.90 -0.42 4.26
N LEU A 154 6.23 0.31 3.37
CA LEU A 154 4.80 0.61 3.50
C LEU A 154 4.01 -0.31 2.58
N LEU A 155 3.09 -1.07 3.14
CA LEU A 155 2.11 -1.84 2.39
C LEU A 155 0.77 -1.14 2.47
N LEU A 156 0.27 -0.68 1.32
CA LEU A 156 -0.98 0.06 1.18
C LEU A 156 -2.00 -0.85 0.48
N ASP A 157 -2.99 -1.33 1.22
CA ASP A 157 -3.98 -2.29 0.73
C ASP A 157 -5.30 -1.57 0.41
N GLU A 158 -5.52 -1.28 -0.87
CA GLU A 158 -6.69 -0.53 -1.36
C GLU A 158 -7.01 0.74 -0.54
N PRO A 159 -6.04 1.60 -0.24
CA PRO A 159 -6.14 2.63 0.79
C PRO A 159 -7.21 3.70 0.49
N PHE A 160 -7.68 3.78 -0.75
CA PHE A 160 -8.62 4.83 -1.18
C PHE A 160 -9.99 4.29 -1.60
N SER A 161 -10.21 2.98 -1.56
CA SER A 161 -11.43 2.33 -2.08
C SER A 161 -12.72 2.75 -1.36
N ALA A 162 -12.64 3.12 -0.08
CA ALA A 162 -13.77 3.57 0.73
C ALA A 162 -14.15 5.06 0.54
N LEU A 163 -13.43 5.80 -0.32
CA LEU A 163 -13.65 7.22 -0.55
C LEU A 163 -14.49 7.46 -1.81
N ASP A 164 -15.30 8.52 -1.78
CA ASP A 164 -15.94 9.03 -3.00
C ASP A 164 -14.88 9.51 -4.01
N TYR A 165 -15.28 9.64 -5.27
CA TYR A 165 -14.35 9.90 -6.37
C TYR A 165 -13.53 11.19 -6.19
N GLN A 166 -14.15 12.31 -5.80
CA GLN A 166 -13.44 13.60 -5.66
C GLN A 166 -12.47 13.58 -4.48
N THR A 167 -12.93 13.07 -3.33
CA THR A 167 -12.08 12.89 -2.14
C THR A 167 -10.91 11.95 -2.44
N ARG A 168 -11.16 10.87 -3.19
CA ARG A 168 -10.12 9.91 -3.61
C ARG A 168 -9.02 10.58 -4.41
N LEU A 169 -9.37 11.41 -5.41
CA LEU A 169 -8.39 12.14 -6.22
C LEU A 169 -7.49 13.02 -5.36
N THR A 170 -8.09 13.83 -4.48
CA THR A 170 -7.37 14.76 -3.62
C THR A 170 -6.48 14.01 -2.61
N VAL A 171 -7.03 13.00 -1.94
CA VAL A 171 -6.30 12.25 -0.90
C VAL A 171 -5.19 11.39 -1.51
N SER A 172 -5.40 10.79 -2.68
CA SER A 172 -4.34 10.03 -3.36
C SER A 172 -3.20 10.93 -3.83
N ASP A 173 -3.50 12.17 -4.27
CA ASP A 173 -2.48 13.16 -4.62
C ASP A 173 -1.67 13.58 -3.38
N ASP A 174 -2.36 13.96 -2.31
CA ASP A 174 -1.71 14.33 -1.03
C ASP A 174 -0.81 13.20 -0.50
N ILE A 175 -1.35 11.98 -0.41
CA ILE A 175 -0.62 10.81 0.09
C ILE A 175 0.54 10.45 -0.82
N GLY A 176 0.34 10.48 -2.12
CA GLY A 176 1.40 10.21 -3.10
C GLY A 176 2.57 11.18 -2.98
N GLN A 177 2.29 12.48 -2.87
CA GLN A 177 3.33 13.49 -2.65
C GLN A 177 4.08 13.27 -1.32
N ILE A 178 3.34 13.00 -0.25
CA ILE A 178 3.91 12.70 1.07
C ILE A 178 4.88 11.52 1.00
N LEU A 179 4.47 10.41 0.40
CA LEU A 179 5.29 9.21 0.30
C LEU A 179 6.53 9.42 -0.55
N ARG A 180 6.42 10.11 -1.68
CA ARG A 180 7.57 10.45 -2.52
C ARG A 180 8.58 11.33 -1.79
N HIS A 181 8.13 12.37 -1.09
CA HIS A 181 9.02 13.25 -0.30
C HIS A 181 9.67 12.52 0.88
N SER A 182 9.03 11.50 1.43
CA SER A 182 9.60 10.73 2.54
C SER A 182 10.70 9.77 2.12
N GLY A 183 10.85 9.47 0.81
CA GLY A 183 11.81 8.49 0.29
C GLY A 183 11.56 7.07 0.78
N LYS A 184 10.38 6.78 1.33
CA LYS A 184 10.02 5.44 1.84
C LYS A 184 9.68 4.50 0.68
N THR A 185 10.05 3.24 0.85
CA THR A 185 9.60 2.19 -0.06
C THR A 185 8.14 1.89 0.18
N ALA A 186 7.34 1.83 -0.88
CA ALA A 186 5.91 1.57 -0.78
C ALA A 186 5.45 0.52 -1.80
N LEU A 187 4.56 -0.35 -1.37
CA LEU A 187 3.85 -1.30 -2.21
C LEU A 187 2.36 -1.05 -2.10
N LEU A 188 1.76 -0.57 -3.17
CA LEU A 188 0.33 -0.37 -3.31
C LEU A 188 -0.33 -1.62 -3.88
N VAL A 189 -1.30 -2.17 -3.20
CA VAL A 189 -2.20 -3.19 -3.74
C VAL A 189 -3.51 -2.52 -4.06
N THR A 190 -3.89 -2.48 -5.33
CA THR A 190 -5.14 -1.85 -5.78
C THR A 190 -5.72 -2.56 -7.00
N HIS A 191 -7.00 -2.40 -7.22
CA HIS A 191 -7.69 -2.76 -8.47
C HIS A 191 -7.97 -1.52 -9.35
N ASP A 192 -7.69 -0.31 -8.85
CA ASP A 192 -7.84 0.94 -9.60
C ASP A 192 -6.56 1.22 -10.41
N LEU A 193 -6.67 1.11 -11.74
CA LEU A 193 -5.55 1.34 -12.65
C LEU A 193 -5.06 2.79 -12.60
N SER A 194 -5.96 3.73 -12.34
CA SER A 194 -5.60 5.15 -12.28
C SER A 194 -4.75 5.45 -11.04
N GLU A 195 -5.03 4.80 -9.92
CA GLU A 195 -4.18 4.86 -8.73
C GLU A 195 -2.81 4.25 -9.01
N ALA A 196 -2.78 3.03 -9.57
CA ALA A 196 -1.53 2.35 -9.88
C ALA A 196 -0.63 3.18 -10.78
N ILE A 197 -1.16 3.75 -11.88
CA ILE A 197 -0.40 4.55 -12.84
C ILE A 197 0.08 5.87 -12.21
N SER A 198 -0.80 6.57 -11.48
CA SER A 198 -0.48 7.89 -10.97
C SER A 198 0.49 7.88 -9.78
N LEU A 199 0.49 6.81 -8.99
CA LEU A 199 1.25 6.74 -7.74
C LEU A 199 2.58 6.01 -7.88
N SER A 200 2.69 5.00 -8.76
CA SER A 200 3.85 4.11 -8.76
C SER A 200 4.91 4.46 -9.81
N ASP A 201 6.10 3.91 -9.60
CA ASP A 201 7.23 3.95 -10.53
C ASP A 201 7.25 2.68 -11.38
N ARG A 202 6.55 1.62 -10.91
CA ARG A 202 6.44 0.33 -11.58
C ARG A 202 5.14 -0.37 -11.17
N ILE A 203 4.51 -1.04 -12.14
CA ILE A 203 3.27 -1.79 -11.91
C ILE A 203 3.52 -3.26 -12.19
N ILE A 204 3.25 -4.10 -11.19
CA ILE A 204 3.31 -5.56 -11.24
C ILE A 204 1.89 -6.05 -11.53
N VAL A 205 1.68 -6.60 -12.72
CA VAL A 205 0.38 -7.13 -13.14
C VAL A 205 0.31 -8.61 -12.82
N LEU A 206 -0.70 -9.02 -12.08
CA LEU A 206 -0.93 -10.43 -11.76
C LEU A 206 -1.99 -11.04 -12.68
N SER A 207 -1.78 -12.31 -13.03
CA SER A 207 -2.76 -13.12 -13.73
C SER A 207 -3.96 -13.47 -12.85
N ARG A 208 -4.98 -14.13 -13.45
CA ARG A 208 -6.06 -14.81 -12.71
C ARG A 208 -5.52 -15.95 -11.84
N ARG A 209 -6.35 -16.40 -10.90
CA ARG A 209 -6.03 -17.52 -10.01
C ARG A 209 -5.82 -18.82 -10.79
N PRO A 210 -4.75 -19.55 -10.44
CA PRO A 210 -3.72 -19.23 -9.47
C PRO A 210 -2.79 -18.10 -9.99
N ALA A 211 -2.71 -16.99 -9.23
CA ALA A 211 -2.06 -15.78 -9.71
C ALA A 211 -0.53 -15.91 -9.75
N THR A 212 0.04 -15.50 -10.88
CA THR A 212 1.47 -15.34 -11.14
C THR A 212 1.74 -13.90 -11.57
N VAL A 213 3.01 -13.49 -11.67
CA VAL A 213 3.35 -12.23 -12.34
C VAL A 213 3.17 -12.42 -13.84
N SER A 214 2.21 -11.70 -14.43
CA SER A 214 1.97 -11.70 -15.89
C SER A 214 2.96 -10.80 -16.59
N THR A 215 3.08 -9.56 -16.14
CA THR A 215 4.04 -8.58 -16.68
C THR A 215 4.40 -7.55 -15.63
N ILE A 216 5.52 -6.86 -15.85
CA ILE A 216 5.95 -5.72 -15.03
C ILE A 216 6.13 -4.53 -15.96
N ILE A 217 5.43 -3.44 -15.68
CA ILE A 217 5.40 -2.24 -16.50
C ILE A 217 6.10 -1.11 -15.75
N PRO A 218 7.25 -0.60 -16.20
CA PRO A 218 7.83 0.61 -15.65
C PRO A 218 6.97 1.82 -16.03
N VAL A 219 6.80 2.74 -15.09
CA VAL A 219 5.97 3.94 -15.26
C VAL A 219 6.88 5.16 -15.13
N THR A 220 6.98 5.91 -16.20
CA THR A 220 7.77 7.15 -16.25
C THR A 220 6.97 8.24 -16.93
N PHE A 221 7.09 9.46 -16.42
CA PHE A 221 6.44 10.64 -16.99
C PHE A 221 7.46 11.74 -17.23
N SER A 222 7.30 12.47 -18.32
CA SER A 222 8.12 13.64 -18.66
C SER A 222 7.45 14.91 -18.14
N LEU A 223 7.43 15.10 -16.82
CA LEU A 223 6.74 16.21 -16.16
C LEU A 223 7.72 17.10 -15.42
N GLU A 224 7.53 18.43 -15.49
CA GLU A 224 8.28 19.40 -14.71
C GLU A 224 7.95 19.28 -13.21
N HIS A 225 6.66 19.03 -12.89
CA HIS A 225 6.17 18.77 -11.54
C HIS A 225 5.47 17.42 -11.51
N ASP A 226 6.19 16.40 -11.07
CA ASP A 226 5.71 15.01 -11.04
C ASP A 226 4.83 14.73 -9.80
N THR A 227 3.56 15.11 -9.88
CA THR A 227 2.54 14.78 -8.88
C THR A 227 1.55 13.76 -9.42
N PRO A 228 0.87 12.97 -8.55
CA PRO A 228 -0.15 12.03 -9.00
C PRO A 228 -1.25 12.67 -9.85
N LEU A 229 -1.66 13.89 -9.52
CA LEU A 229 -2.66 14.64 -10.28
C LEU A 229 -2.13 15.02 -11.66
N ASN A 230 -0.88 15.52 -11.77
CA ASN A 230 -0.27 15.87 -13.03
C ASN A 230 -0.03 14.65 -13.93
N ARG A 231 0.36 13.51 -13.34
CA ARG A 231 0.47 12.23 -14.06
C ARG A 231 -0.84 11.82 -14.72
N ARG A 232 -2.00 12.01 -14.04
CA ARG A 232 -3.33 11.69 -14.58
C ARG A 232 -3.70 12.55 -15.79
N ASN A 233 -3.16 13.76 -15.88
CA ASN A 233 -3.40 14.69 -16.99
C ASN A 233 -2.35 14.58 -18.11
N ALA A 234 -1.29 13.81 -17.93
CA ALA A 234 -0.23 13.64 -18.88
C ALA A 234 -0.66 12.72 -20.06
N PRO A 235 -0.17 12.98 -21.28
CA PRO A 235 -0.50 12.15 -22.44
C PRO A 235 -0.08 10.68 -22.30
N GLU A 236 1.01 10.41 -21.58
CA GLU A 236 1.51 9.06 -21.29
C GLU A 236 0.52 8.24 -20.47
N PHE A 237 -0.31 8.89 -19.62
CA PHE A 237 -1.27 8.20 -18.77
C PHE A 237 -2.22 7.29 -19.56
N LYS A 238 -2.76 7.81 -20.66
CA LYS A 238 -3.66 7.05 -21.54
C LYS A 238 -2.97 5.82 -22.15
N THR A 239 -1.70 5.93 -22.46
CA THR A 239 -0.91 4.81 -23.02
C THR A 239 -0.77 3.70 -21.98
N TYR A 240 -0.36 4.05 -20.75
CA TYR A 240 -0.27 3.08 -19.66
C TYR A 240 -1.63 2.47 -19.31
N PHE A 241 -2.69 3.28 -19.27
CA PHE A 241 -4.04 2.78 -18.99
C PHE A 241 -4.48 1.75 -20.03
N ASN A 242 -4.32 2.03 -21.31
CA ASN A 242 -4.67 1.10 -22.38
C ASN A 242 -3.83 -0.18 -22.34
N GLN A 243 -2.53 -0.06 -22.03
CA GLN A 243 -1.65 -1.21 -21.90
C GLN A 243 -2.10 -2.12 -20.74
N LEU A 244 -2.31 -1.56 -19.54
CA LEU A 244 -2.77 -2.30 -18.38
C LEU A 244 -4.14 -2.94 -18.59
N TRP A 245 -5.08 -2.19 -19.18
CA TRP A 245 -6.40 -2.69 -19.52
C TRP A 245 -6.36 -3.89 -20.45
N LYS A 246 -5.51 -3.83 -21.47
CA LYS A 246 -5.29 -4.93 -22.42
C LYS A 246 -4.70 -6.17 -21.70
N GLU A 247 -3.68 -5.99 -20.87
CA GLU A 247 -3.05 -7.08 -20.12
C GLU A 247 -4.04 -7.79 -19.18
N LEU A 248 -4.85 -7.02 -18.46
CA LEU A 248 -5.86 -7.60 -17.56
C LEU A 248 -6.97 -8.35 -18.32
N ASN A 249 -7.44 -7.80 -19.45
CA ASN A 249 -8.48 -8.45 -20.25
C ASN A 249 -7.97 -9.68 -21.02
N GLN A 250 -6.73 -9.69 -21.49
CA GLN A 250 -6.14 -10.90 -22.10
C GLN A 250 -6.06 -12.04 -21.10
N ASN A 251 -5.76 -11.74 -19.87
CA ASN A 251 -5.85 -12.71 -18.77
C ASN A 251 -7.30 -13.17 -18.48
N GLU A 252 -8.31 -12.46 -19.02
CA GLU A 252 -9.73 -12.85 -18.95
C GLU A 252 -10.16 -13.83 -20.02
N THR A 253 -9.53 -13.81 -21.18
CA THR A 253 -9.97 -14.56 -22.37
C THR A 253 -9.30 -15.96 -22.49
N LEU A 254 -8.25 -16.23 -21.72
CA LEU A 254 -7.49 -17.49 -21.74
C LEU A 254 -7.93 -18.53 -20.66
N ALA A 255 -9.13 -18.39 -20.12
CA ALA A 255 -9.69 -19.31 -19.12
C ALA A 255 -10.88 -20.12 -19.65
#